data_b34ec953fe1102eab8e8f90346547088
#
_entry.id   b34ec953fe1102eab8e8f90346547088
#
_cell.length_a   1.000
_cell.length_b   1.000
_cell.length_c   1.000
_cell.angle_alpha   90.00
_cell.angle_beta   90.00
_cell.angle_gamma   90.00
#
_symmetry.space_group_name_H-M   'P 1'
#
loop_
_entity.id
_entity.type
_entity.pdbx_description
1 polymer ?
#
loop_
_entity_poly.entity_id
_entity_poly.type
_entity_poly.pdbx_seq_one_letter_code
_entity_poly.pdbx_strand_id
1 'polypeptide(L)'
;MGKDEPGRQDLPKSATKASATPCSAIVCTVLDPLAKVLGIFNRFASRGIAAVSFHHQLKKSSLCLFLLTLILLAGTFRSALDAEATEPKRPNILFLFADDWGRYASIYADANGAGGINDVVRTPNFDRIARSGVLFRNAHVNAPSCTPCRSSLLSGQYFWRTGRGAILRGAIWDETIPAYPLLLKDSGYHIGKTYKVWSPGSPADAPYGGQKFSYQKSGGRFNQFSQNVTKLIGQGVSPDDAKEQLYGEIRGNFATFLEARPVDQPFCYWFGPTNVHRSWTKGSGKNLWGIDPDQLKGKMPAYLPDVPEVREDLADYFGEIAAWDAGIGVLLKHLEESGELDNTLIVISGDHGAPGFPHGKCNLYGFGTGVSLAISGPGVNGGRIVDDFVNLTDLAPTFLEAASVPVPEVMTGRSLWPVLKSEASGLVDPKRTWVVTGRERHVEIARADYSPYPQRAIHTANHLLIVNFRPERWPLGDPYRLDGDDVPTAEEITNSTRVTHPDEDAGPTKAWLVGVRNSPEWKSHYDWVYGKRPKYELYDRRKDPHETKNVADDPAYADVRAALEEQLLTELKRTGDPRMIDDGVYFETPPLAGPLSDEATFWEKPAKNKKK
;
A
#
# COMPACT_ATOMS: atom_id res chain seq x y z
N MET A 1 -30.26 -40.14 -35.47
CA MET A 1 -30.21 -39.61 -36.84
C MET A 1 -29.92 -38.12 -36.66
N GLY A 2 -28.89 -37.56 -37.01
CA GLY A 2 -27.70 -37.70 -37.78
C GLY A 2 -26.72 -36.63 -37.24
N LYS A 3 -25.52 -37.01 -37.23
CA LYS A 3 -24.28 -36.24 -36.97
C LYS A 3 -24.11 -35.15 -38.01
N ASP A 4 -23.46 -34.06 -37.64
CA ASP A 4 -22.38 -33.45 -38.49
C ASP A 4 -21.56 -32.47 -37.64
N GLU A 5 -20.30 -32.81 -37.42
CA GLU A 5 -19.19 -31.89 -37.05
C GLU A 5 -18.66 -31.22 -38.33
N PRO A 6 -18.07 -30.06 -38.22
CA PRO A 6 -16.96 -29.73 -39.09
C PRO A 6 -15.68 -29.26 -38.38
N GLY A 7 -14.59 -29.94 -38.66
CA GLY A 7 -13.45 -29.43 -39.42
C GLY A 7 -12.37 -28.73 -38.59
N ARG A 8 -11.37 -29.50 -38.12
CA ARG A 8 -10.03 -28.99 -37.76
C ARG A 8 -9.35 -28.39 -38.98
N GLN A 9 -8.87 -27.17 -38.90
CA GLN A 9 -7.85 -26.64 -39.80
C GLN A 9 -6.49 -26.62 -39.10
N ASP A 10 -5.56 -27.37 -39.68
CA ASP A 10 -4.14 -27.40 -39.32
C ASP A 10 -3.45 -26.09 -39.76
N LEU A 11 -2.67 -25.51 -38.85
CA LEU A 11 -1.71 -24.44 -39.16
C LEU A 11 -0.28 -25.00 -39.15
N PRO A 12 0.60 -24.54 -40.03
CA PRO A 12 1.90 -25.19 -40.30
C PRO A 12 2.95 -24.81 -39.25
N LYS A 13 3.75 -25.82 -38.90
CA LYS A 13 4.98 -25.67 -38.09
C LYS A 13 6.05 -24.95 -38.92
N SER A 14 6.45 -23.75 -38.49
CA SER A 14 7.71 -23.16 -38.93
C SER A 14 8.77 -23.31 -37.85
N ALA A 15 9.76 -24.11 -38.12
CA ALA A 15 10.96 -24.25 -37.32
C ALA A 15 11.88 -23.05 -37.58
N THR A 16 12.16 -22.23 -36.60
CA THR A 16 13.26 -21.26 -36.63
C THR A 16 14.41 -21.77 -35.75
N LYS A 17 15.53 -22.00 -36.40
CA LYS A 17 16.81 -22.38 -35.79
C LYS A 17 17.32 -21.25 -34.90
N ALA A 18 17.65 -21.59 -33.68
CA ALA A 18 18.44 -20.74 -32.79
C ALA A 18 19.88 -20.67 -33.32
N SER A 19 20.37 -19.50 -33.68
CA SER A 19 21.77 -19.24 -33.97
C SER A 19 22.50 -18.94 -32.65
N ALA A 20 23.40 -19.83 -32.28
CA ALA A 20 24.37 -19.61 -31.23
C ALA A 20 25.41 -18.59 -31.72
N THR A 21 25.56 -17.48 -31.00
CA THR A 21 26.66 -16.52 -31.22
C THR A 21 27.87 -16.95 -30.38
N PRO A 22 29.06 -17.11 -30.94
CA PRO A 22 30.21 -17.57 -30.16
C PRO A 22 30.88 -16.46 -29.39
N CYS A 23 31.21 -16.78 -28.16
CA CYS A 23 32.04 -16.03 -27.20
C CYS A 23 33.52 -16.02 -27.74
N SER A 24 33.90 -15.05 -28.55
CA SER A 24 35.29 -14.93 -29.06
C SER A 24 35.76 -13.50 -29.35
N ALA A 25 35.22 -12.50 -28.70
CA ALA A 25 35.65 -11.10 -28.91
C ALA A 25 36.51 -10.51 -27.78
N ILE A 26 36.76 -11.18 -26.66
CA ILE A 26 37.51 -10.63 -25.50
C ILE A 26 38.97 -11.14 -25.44
N VAL A 27 39.34 -12.18 -26.19
CA VAL A 27 40.70 -12.74 -26.15
C VAL A 27 41.68 -12.01 -27.06
N CYS A 28 41.22 -11.25 -28.04
CA CYS A 28 42.13 -10.57 -29.02
C CYS A 28 42.70 -9.22 -28.54
N THR A 29 42.21 -8.61 -27.46
CA THR A 29 42.66 -7.25 -27.06
C THR A 29 43.78 -7.26 -26.03
N VAL A 30 44.13 -8.41 -25.46
CA VAL A 30 45.17 -8.51 -24.40
C VAL A 30 46.51 -9.10 -24.91
N LEU A 31 46.55 -9.72 -26.09
CA LEU A 31 47.76 -10.35 -26.64
C LEU A 31 48.65 -9.42 -27.50
N ASP A 32 48.16 -8.28 -27.94
CA ASP A 32 48.92 -7.33 -28.78
C ASP A 32 50.01 -6.53 -28.04
N PRO A 33 49.92 -6.20 -26.75
CA PRO A 33 51.04 -5.58 -26.02
C PRO A 33 52.20 -6.53 -25.73
N LEU A 34 51.94 -7.84 -25.54
CA LEU A 34 53.00 -8.82 -25.22
C LEU A 34 53.91 -9.16 -26.40
N ALA A 35 53.36 -9.18 -27.62
CA ALA A 35 54.11 -9.40 -28.83
C ALA A 35 55.10 -8.24 -29.14
N LYS A 36 54.74 -7.01 -28.76
CA LYS A 36 55.62 -5.84 -28.93
C LYS A 36 56.76 -5.81 -27.93
N VAL A 37 56.58 -6.34 -26.73
CA VAL A 37 57.65 -6.41 -25.69
C VAL A 37 58.66 -7.51 -26.04
N LEU A 38 58.23 -8.67 -26.56
CA LEU A 38 59.14 -9.73 -27.03
C LEU A 38 59.93 -9.32 -28.28
N GLY A 39 59.39 -8.47 -29.15
CA GLY A 39 60.06 -7.95 -30.33
C GLY A 39 61.19 -6.98 -30.03
N ILE A 40 61.17 -6.31 -28.89
CA ILE A 40 62.23 -5.39 -28.46
C ILE A 40 63.44 -6.14 -27.86
N PHE A 41 63.21 -7.29 -27.24
CA PHE A 41 64.31 -8.08 -26.65
C PHE A 41 65.16 -8.83 -27.72
N ASN A 42 64.60 -9.16 -28.86
CA ASN A 42 65.34 -9.86 -29.92
C ASN A 42 66.27 -8.93 -30.77
N ARG A 43 66.12 -7.61 -30.66
CA ARG A 43 66.99 -6.64 -31.36
C ARG A 43 68.23 -6.22 -30.57
N PHE A 44 68.36 -6.58 -29.30
CA PHE A 44 69.52 -6.28 -28.49
C PHE A 44 70.50 -7.45 -28.40
N ALA A 45 70.20 -8.62 -28.88
CA ALA A 45 71.04 -9.81 -28.78
C ALA A 45 72.06 -9.97 -29.98
N SER A 46 72.06 -9.05 -30.96
CA SER A 46 72.88 -9.19 -32.21
C SER A 46 73.98 -8.22 -32.35
N ARG A 47 74.45 -7.54 -31.29
CA ARG A 47 75.73 -6.77 -31.34
C ARG A 47 76.64 -7.25 -30.24
N GLY A 48 77.57 -8.13 -30.63
CA GLY A 48 78.63 -8.62 -29.79
C GLY A 48 79.60 -7.51 -29.41
N ILE A 49 79.95 -7.37 -28.12
CA ILE A 49 81.20 -6.83 -27.57
C ILE A 49 81.48 -7.62 -26.32
N ALA A 50 82.72 -8.13 -26.24
CA ALA A 50 83.32 -8.87 -25.12
C ALA A 50 83.42 -8.07 -23.83
N ALA A 51 83.15 -8.72 -22.66
CA ALA A 51 83.89 -8.58 -21.40
C ALA A 51 83.19 -9.32 -20.27
N VAL A 52 83.66 -10.41 -19.90
CA VAL A 52 84.35 -10.78 -18.65
C VAL A 52 83.60 -10.46 -17.35
N SER A 53 83.22 -11.56 -16.63
CA SER A 53 83.19 -11.73 -15.18
C SER A 53 82.22 -10.99 -14.27
N PHE A 54 81.20 -10.27 -14.73
CA PHE A 54 80.20 -9.67 -13.87
C PHE A 54 78.78 -10.34 -14.04
N HIS A 55 78.79 -11.36 -14.83
CA HIS A 55 77.53 -11.91 -15.42
C HIS A 55 76.80 -12.94 -14.57
N HIS A 56 77.40 -13.44 -13.48
CA HIS A 56 76.76 -14.55 -12.71
C HIS A 56 75.91 -14.08 -11.51
N GLN A 57 76.20 -12.89 -10.96
CA GLN A 57 75.34 -12.35 -9.88
C GLN A 57 74.11 -11.56 -10.38
N LEU A 58 74.24 -10.87 -11.51
CA LEU A 58 73.15 -10.12 -12.10
C LEU A 58 72.00 -11.03 -12.66
N LYS A 59 72.37 -12.22 -13.19
CA LYS A 59 71.36 -13.18 -13.66
C LYS A 59 70.51 -13.80 -12.57
N LYS A 60 71.05 -14.01 -11.36
CA LYS A 60 70.29 -14.56 -10.21
C LYS A 60 69.38 -13.50 -9.61
N SER A 61 69.80 -12.25 -9.51
CA SER A 61 68.98 -11.16 -9.01
C SER A 61 67.83 -10.78 -9.95
N SER A 62 68.06 -10.77 -11.27
CA SER A 62 67.01 -10.52 -12.25
C SER A 62 65.99 -11.65 -12.36
N LEU A 63 66.43 -12.90 -12.19
CA LEU A 63 65.51 -14.05 -12.17
C LEU A 63 64.64 -14.08 -10.91
N CYS A 64 65.26 -13.73 -9.73
CA CYS A 64 64.50 -13.57 -8.49
C CYS A 64 63.50 -12.42 -8.55
N LEU A 65 63.86 -11.29 -9.16
CA LEU A 65 62.94 -10.14 -9.31
C LEU A 65 61.78 -10.48 -10.29
N PHE A 66 62.08 -11.22 -11.36
CA PHE A 66 61.06 -11.67 -12.32
C PHE A 66 60.11 -12.71 -11.71
N LEU A 67 60.62 -13.63 -10.90
CA LEU A 67 59.81 -14.60 -10.17
C LEU A 67 58.97 -13.91 -9.07
N LEU A 68 59.50 -12.90 -8.37
CA LEU A 68 58.74 -12.12 -7.38
C LEU A 68 57.64 -11.29 -8.04
N THR A 69 57.88 -10.68 -9.21
CA THR A 69 56.85 -9.95 -9.97
C THR A 69 55.77 -10.89 -10.54
N LEU A 70 56.13 -12.11 -10.96
CA LEU A 70 55.18 -13.11 -11.40
C LEU A 70 54.31 -13.64 -10.24
N ILE A 71 54.88 -13.81 -9.04
CA ILE A 71 54.15 -14.22 -7.83
C ILE A 71 53.23 -13.10 -7.35
N LEU A 72 53.69 -11.84 -7.39
CA LEU A 72 52.86 -10.67 -7.08
C LEU A 72 51.70 -10.48 -8.09
N LEU A 73 51.97 -10.64 -9.39
CA LEU A 73 50.95 -10.61 -10.44
C LEU A 73 49.97 -11.80 -10.33
N ALA A 74 50.45 -12.99 -10.01
CA ALA A 74 49.59 -14.16 -9.78
C ALA A 74 48.81 -14.02 -8.49
N GLY A 75 49.35 -13.37 -7.44
CA GLY A 75 48.64 -13.03 -6.22
C GLY A 75 47.51 -11.99 -6.44
N THR A 76 47.81 -10.95 -7.22
CA THR A 76 46.80 -9.92 -7.56
C THR A 76 45.74 -10.46 -8.55
N PHE A 77 46.11 -11.38 -9.47
CA PHE A 77 45.14 -12.06 -10.34
C PHE A 77 44.27 -13.06 -9.58
N ARG A 78 44.83 -13.72 -8.55
CA ARG A 78 44.05 -14.59 -7.70
C ARG A 78 43.09 -13.80 -6.80
N SER A 79 43.53 -12.68 -6.23
CA SER A 79 42.65 -11.78 -5.47
C SER A 79 41.57 -11.10 -6.33
N ALA A 80 41.80 -10.96 -7.66
CA ALA A 80 40.83 -10.43 -8.59
C ALA A 80 39.85 -11.50 -9.11
N LEU A 81 40.24 -12.80 -9.06
CA LEU A 81 39.37 -13.92 -9.42
C LEU A 81 38.55 -14.44 -8.22
N ASP A 82 39.03 -14.23 -6.98
CA ASP A 82 38.29 -14.58 -5.76
C ASP A 82 37.34 -13.44 -5.32
N ALA A 83 37.36 -12.28 -5.97
CA ALA A 83 36.27 -11.33 -5.97
C ALA A 83 35.22 -11.84 -6.98
N GLU A 84 34.66 -13.04 -6.72
CA GLU A 84 33.34 -13.38 -7.18
C GLU A 84 32.45 -12.23 -6.74
N ALA A 85 32.00 -11.42 -7.68
CA ALA A 85 31.03 -10.37 -7.40
C ALA A 85 29.83 -11.11 -6.84
N THR A 86 29.73 -11.20 -5.51
CA THR A 86 28.54 -11.72 -4.86
C THR A 86 27.41 -10.88 -5.40
N GLU A 87 26.57 -11.49 -6.25
CA GLU A 87 25.33 -10.84 -6.68
C GLU A 87 24.72 -10.14 -5.46
N PRO A 88 24.40 -8.85 -5.56
CA PRO A 88 23.89 -8.12 -4.41
C PRO A 88 22.70 -8.90 -3.84
N LYS A 89 22.79 -9.26 -2.55
CA LYS A 89 21.76 -10.06 -1.89
C LYS A 89 20.43 -9.34 -2.05
N ARG A 90 19.46 -9.98 -2.69
CA ARG A 90 18.11 -9.41 -2.87
C ARG A 90 17.51 -9.11 -1.49
N PRO A 91 16.93 -7.92 -1.27
CA PRO A 91 16.40 -7.56 0.03
C PRO A 91 15.19 -8.42 0.40
N ASN A 92 15.02 -8.68 1.69
CA ASN A 92 13.73 -9.09 2.21
C ASN A 92 12.74 -7.93 2.07
N ILE A 93 11.45 -8.23 2.03
CA ILE A 93 10.37 -7.24 1.98
C ILE A 93 9.44 -7.50 3.15
N LEU A 94 9.36 -6.55 4.08
CA LEU A 94 8.37 -6.52 5.14
C LEU A 94 7.34 -5.43 4.84
N PHE A 95 6.13 -5.83 4.46
CA PHE A 95 5.03 -4.93 4.21
C PHE A 95 4.05 -4.94 5.39
N LEU A 96 3.96 -3.82 6.08
CA LEU A 96 3.13 -3.56 7.25
C LEU A 96 1.94 -2.72 6.80
N PHE A 97 0.72 -3.30 6.79
CA PHE A 97 -0.42 -2.70 6.12
C PHE A 97 -1.71 -2.80 6.96
N ALA A 98 -2.02 -1.73 7.67
CA ALA A 98 -3.21 -1.67 8.52
C ALA A 98 -4.51 -1.54 7.72
N ASP A 99 -5.61 -2.00 8.31
CA ASP A 99 -6.97 -1.75 7.82
C ASP A 99 -7.47 -0.41 8.37
N ASP A 100 -8.07 0.43 7.52
CA ASP A 100 -8.68 1.72 7.89
C ASP A 100 -7.72 2.77 8.54
N TRP A 101 -6.42 2.71 8.25
CA TRP A 101 -5.44 3.67 8.77
C TRP A 101 -5.09 4.74 7.73
N GLY A 102 -5.62 5.92 7.94
CA GLY A 102 -5.32 7.10 7.12
C GLY A 102 -3.95 7.75 7.44
N ARG A 103 -3.81 9.04 7.11
CA ARG A 103 -2.58 9.80 7.33
C ARG A 103 -2.51 10.36 8.75
N TYR A 104 -2.52 9.46 9.73
CA TYR A 104 -2.51 9.78 11.16
C TYR A 104 -1.31 9.13 11.83
N ALA A 105 -0.25 9.94 12.01
CA ALA A 105 0.95 9.58 12.74
C ALA A 105 1.59 10.84 13.32
N SER A 106 2.26 10.72 14.46
CA SER A 106 2.87 11.86 15.17
C SER A 106 3.86 12.64 14.32
N ILE A 107 4.62 11.97 13.44
CA ILE A 107 5.57 12.63 12.55
C ILE A 107 4.91 13.60 11.54
N TYR A 108 3.64 13.42 11.22
CA TYR A 108 2.93 14.36 10.33
C TYR A 108 2.59 15.69 11.03
N ALA A 109 2.53 15.74 12.37
CA ALA A 109 2.48 17.01 13.09
C ALA A 109 3.77 17.81 12.87
N ASP A 110 4.94 17.14 12.92
CA ASP A 110 6.23 17.76 12.61
C ASP A 110 6.31 18.20 11.14
N ALA A 111 5.89 17.32 10.21
CA ALA A 111 6.03 17.53 8.77
C ALA A 111 5.07 18.59 8.20
N ASN A 112 3.86 18.71 8.73
CA ASN A 112 2.79 19.58 8.20
C ASN A 112 2.52 20.80 9.08
N GLY A 113 3.15 20.89 10.25
CA GLY A 113 2.89 21.89 11.27
C GLY A 113 1.91 21.41 12.34
N ALA A 114 2.16 21.83 13.58
CA ALA A 114 1.33 21.53 14.74
C ALA A 114 -0.02 22.27 14.71
N GLY A 115 -0.96 21.84 15.54
CA GLY A 115 -2.28 22.47 15.73
C GLY A 115 -3.45 21.61 15.24
N GLY A 116 -3.18 20.46 14.62
CA GLY A 116 -4.19 19.51 14.17
C GLY A 116 -4.28 18.23 15.01
N ILE A 117 -5.11 17.30 14.55
CA ILE A 117 -5.38 16.03 15.25
C ILE A 117 -4.13 15.14 15.36
N ASN A 118 -3.14 15.29 14.48
CA ASN A 118 -1.88 14.53 14.54
C ASN A 118 -1.02 14.87 15.77
N ASP A 119 -1.25 16.00 16.46
CA ASP A 119 -0.59 16.32 17.73
C ASP A 119 -0.95 15.33 18.85
N VAL A 120 -2.08 14.64 18.72
CA VAL A 120 -2.61 13.72 19.73
C VAL A 120 -2.26 12.26 19.42
N VAL A 121 -1.96 11.94 18.16
CA VAL A 121 -1.56 10.59 17.71
C VAL A 121 -0.16 10.25 18.25
N ARG A 122 0.06 8.97 18.59
CA ARG A 122 1.35 8.47 19.09
C ARG A 122 1.78 7.25 18.30
N THR A 123 2.82 7.41 17.47
CA THR A 123 3.33 6.37 16.56
C THR A 123 4.86 6.31 16.56
N PRO A 124 5.52 6.05 17.71
CA PRO A 124 6.99 6.12 17.81
C PRO A 124 7.72 5.13 16.90
N ASN A 125 7.14 3.94 16.63
CA ASN A 125 7.76 2.93 15.78
C ASN A 125 7.66 3.29 14.30
N PHE A 126 6.50 3.79 13.84
CA PHE A 126 6.35 4.34 12.50
C PHE A 126 7.26 5.55 12.30
N ASP A 127 7.29 6.47 13.26
CA ASP A 127 8.13 7.67 13.21
C ASP A 127 9.62 7.32 13.11
N ARG A 128 10.07 6.25 13.77
CA ARG A 128 11.45 5.76 13.67
C ARG A 128 11.79 5.37 12.22
N ILE A 129 10.93 4.59 11.57
CA ILE A 129 11.11 4.18 10.18
C ILE A 129 11.01 5.37 9.22
N ALA A 130 10.08 6.28 9.47
CA ALA A 130 9.92 7.48 8.67
C ALA A 130 11.14 8.42 8.76
N ARG A 131 11.76 8.55 9.94
CA ARG A 131 12.98 9.36 10.13
C ARG A 131 14.24 8.71 9.56
N SER A 132 14.36 7.39 9.59
CA SER A 132 15.48 6.67 9.00
C SER A 132 15.34 6.44 7.50
N GLY A 133 14.12 6.45 6.99
CA GLY A 133 13.76 6.22 5.60
C GLY A 133 13.25 7.46 4.87
N VAL A 134 12.26 7.24 4.02
CA VAL A 134 11.55 8.28 3.26
C VAL A 134 10.11 8.36 3.74
N LEU A 135 9.70 9.54 4.25
CA LEU A 135 8.32 9.86 4.56
C LEU A 135 7.65 10.50 3.34
N PHE A 136 6.54 9.95 2.88
CA PHE A 136 5.74 10.54 1.80
C PHE A 136 4.61 11.39 2.37
N ARG A 137 4.58 12.68 1.99
CA ARG A 137 3.54 13.62 2.45
C ARG A 137 2.23 13.46 1.68
N ASN A 138 2.30 13.06 0.41
CA ASN A 138 1.16 12.98 -0.51
C ASN A 138 0.92 11.55 -1.03
N ALA A 139 0.87 10.57 -0.11
CA ALA A 139 0.46 9.22 -0.44
C ALA A 139 -1.07 9.09 -0.39
N HIS A 140 -1.64 8.52 -1.45
CA HIS A 140 -3.07 8.30 -1.60
C HIS A 140 -3.36 6.87 -2.04
N VAL A 141 -4.55 6.39 -1.69
CA VAL A 141 -5.07 5.13 -2.21
C VAL A 141 -5.81 5.35 -3.51
N ASN A 142 -5.86 4.35 -4.38
CA ASN A 142 -6.61 4.46 -5.63
C ASN A 142 -8.14 4.44 -5.39
N ALA A 143 -8.60 3.68 -4.40
CA ALA A 143 -9.99 3.66 -3.97
C ALA A 143 -10.07 3.57 -2.44
N PRO A 144 -10.85 4.43 -1.75
CA PRO A 144 -10.97 4.42 -0.28
C PRO A 144 -11.97 3.35 0.20
N SER A 145 -11.69 2.11 -0.13
CA SER A 145 -12.51 0.92 0.18
C SER A 145 -11.61 -0.30 0.19
N CYS A 146 -11.71 -1.16 1.21
CA CYS A 146 -10.77 -2.26 1.47
C CYS A 146 -10.41 -3.09 0.23
N THR A 147 -11.37 -3.82 -0.35
CA THR A 147 -11.08 -4.72 -1.48
C THR A 147 -10.62 -3.97 -2.73
N PRO A 148 -11.25 -2.88 -3.19
CA PRO A 148 -10.76 -2.11 -4.33
C PRO A 148 -9.35 -1.54 -4.15
N CYS A 149 -9.04 -0.98 -2.97
CA CYS A 149 -7.71 -0.51 -2.64
C CYS A 149 -6.68 -1.65 -2.72
N ARG A 150 -6.97 -2.77 -2.05
CA ARG A 150 -6.09 -3.93 -1.97
C ARG A 150 -5.93 -4.64 -3.31
N SER A 151 -6.97 -4.69 -4.15
CA SER A 151 -6.90 -5.17 -5.53
C SER A 151 -5.94 -4.31 -6.36
N SER A 152 -6.08 -3.01 -6.26
CA SER A 152 -5.24 -2.03 -6.94
C SER A 152 -3.76 -2.16 -6.52
N LEU A 153 -3.49 -2.22 -5.23
CA LEU A 153 -2.15 -2.35 -4.68
C LEU A 153 -1.49 -3.68 -5.09
N LEU A 154 -2.20 -4.80 -4.95
CA LEU A 154 -1.66 -6.14 -5.23
C LEU A 154 -1.37 -6.36 -6.71
N SER A 155 -2.20 -5.80 -7.60
CA SER A 155 -2.04 -5.90 -9.05
C SER A 155 -1.16 -4.80 -9.66
N GLY A 156 -0.86 -3.73 -8.92
CA GLY A 156 -0.19 -2.54 -9.46
C GLY A 156 -1.02 -1.81 -10.52
N GLN A 157 -2.34 -2.01 -10.53
CA GLN A 157 -3.24 -1.42 -11.51
C GLN A 157 -4.30 -0.56 -10.84
N TYR A 158 -4.83 0.43 -11.54
CA TYR A 158 -5.99 1.16 -11.05
C TYR A 158 -7.16 0.20 -10.80
N PHE A 159 -7.96 0.44 -9.76
CA PHE A 159 -9.00 -0.48 -9.30
C PHE A 159 -10.03 -0.83 -10.38
N TRP A 160 -10.34 0.07 -11.31
CA TRP A 160 -11.27 -0.19 -12.41
C TRP A 160 -10.76 -1.20 -13.45
N ARG A 161 -9.48 -1.62 -13.35
CA ARG A 161 -8.87 -2.67 -14.19
C ARG A 161 -8.84 -4.03 -13.50
N THR A 162 -9.40 -4.13 -12.29
CA THR A 162 -9.32 -5.36 -11.47
C THR A 162 -10.60 -6.20 -11.53
N GLY A 163 -11.43 -6.01 -12.56
CA GLY A 163 -12.68 -6.76 -12.73
C GLY A 163 -13.60 -6.62 -11.52
N ARG A 164 -14.06 -7.76 -10.96
CA ARG A 164 -14.86 -7.74 -9.73
C ARG A 164 -14.08 -7.35 -8.47
N GLY A 165 -12.76 -7.28 -8.52
CA GLY A 165 -11.94 -6.67 -7.47
C GLY A 165 -12.13 -5.15 -7.32
N ALA A 166 -12.84 -4.52 -8.25
CA ALA A 166 -13.17 -3.09 -8.22
C ALA A 166 -14.31 -2.73 -7.26
N ILE A 167 -14.99 -3.70 -6.67
CA ILE A 167 -16.08 -3.50 -5.69
C ILE A 167 -15.74 -4.19 -4.37
N LEU A 168 -16.38 -3.76 -3.27
CA LEU A 168 -16.15 -4.39 -1.97
C LEU A 168 -16.95 -5.70 -1.83
N ARG A 169 -18.27 -5.59 -1.70
CA ARG A 169 -19.13 -6.77 -1.53
C ARG A 169 -19.43 -7.42 -2.88
N GLY A 170 -19.23 -8.72 -2.95
CA GLY A 170 -19.35 -9.50 -4.17
C GLY A 170 -18.08 -9.54 -5.01
N ALA A 171 -16.93 -9.13 -4.46
CA ALA A 171 -15.65 -9.22 -5.13
C ALA A 171 -15.21 -10.66 -5.37
N ILE A 172 -14.73 -10.92 -6.58
CA ILE A 172 -14.09 -12.19 -6.96
C ILE A 172 -12.77 -11.84 -7.64
N TRP A 173 -11.69 -12.53 -7.25
CA TRP A 173 -10.39 -12.31 -7.89
C TRP A 173 -10.32 -12.99 -9.26
N ASP A 174 -9.85 -12.26 -10.25
CA ASP A 174 -9.54 -12.79 -11.58
C ASP A 174 -8.08 -13.26 -11.60
N GLU A 175 -7.86 -14.57 -11.72
CA GLU A 175 -6.53 -15.18 -11.69
C GLU A 175 -5.65 -14.78 -12.88
N THR A 176 -6.21 -14.20 -13.93
CA THR A 176 -5.44 -13.67 -15.07
C THR A 176 -4.74 -12.35 -14.75
N ILE A 177 -5.14 -11.69 -13.66
CA ILE A 177 -4.53 -10.45 -13.20
C ILE A 177 -3.27 -10.77 -12.38
N PRO A 178 -2.06 -10.35 -12.84
CA PRO A 178 -0.85 -10.61 -12.08
C PRO A 178 -0.85 -9.87 -10.75
N ALA A 179 -0.36 -10.55 -9.70
CA ALA A 179 -0.20 -9.99 -8.37
C ALA A 179 1.25 -10.07 -7.92
N TYR A 180 1.79 -8.99 -7.39
CA TYR A 180 3.23 -8.89 -7.07
C TYR A 180 3.73 -9.99 -6.11
N PRO A 181 2.98 -10.43 -5.08
CA PRO A 181 3.49 -11.46 -4.18
C PRO A 181 3.74 -12.80 -4.87
N LEU A 182 2.86 -13.16 -5.83
CA LEU A 182 3.00 -14.40 -6.60
C LEU A 182 4.16 -14.31 -7.58
N LEU A 183 4.37 -13.15 -8.23
CA LEU A 183 5.53 -12.90 -9.08
C LEU A 183 6.84 -12.99 -8.29
N LEU A 184 6.88 -12.44 -7.07
CA LEU A 184 8.02 -12.59 -6.15
C LEU A 184 8.25 -14.05 -5.79
N LYS A 185 7.21 -14.80 -5.44
CA LYS A 185 7.29 -16.24 -5.14
C LYS A 185 7.90 -17.00 -6.31
N ASP A 186 7.43 -16.76 -7.52
CA ASP A 186 7.90 -17.44 -8.73
C ASP A 186 9.35 -17.05 -9.09
N SER A 187 9.83 -15.91 -8.61
CA SER A 187 11.23 -15.48 -8.69
C SER A 187 12.13 -16.01 -7.56
N GLY A 188 11.58 -16.84 -6.66
CA GLY A 188 12.34 -17.48 -5.58
C GLY A 188 12.25 -16.79 -4.22
N TYR A 189 11.29 -15.90 -3.99
CA TYR A 189 11.01 -15.38 -2.64
C TYR A 189 10.20 -16.38 -1.83
N HIS A 190 10.53 -16.52 -0.54
CA HIS A 190 9.64 -17.14 0.45
C HIS A 190 8.54 -16.13 0.79
N ILE A 191 7.27 -16.44 0.48
CA ILE A 191 6.16 -15.53 0.79
C ILE A 191 5.34 -16.01 1.98
N GLY A 192 4.86 -15.08 2.78
CA GLY A 192 3.97 -15.37 3.90
C GLY A 192 3.16 -14.15 4.32
N LYS A 193 2.07 -14.40 5.02
CA LYS A 193 1.20 -13.35 5.52
C LYS A 193 0.64 -13.70 6.90
N THR A 194 0.28 -12.65 7.66
CA THR A 194 -0.55 -12.79 8.85
C THR A 194 -1.73 -11.83 8.74
N TYR A 195 -2.92 -12.34 9.01
CA TYR A 195 -4.22 -11.69 8.98
C TYR A 195 -4.70 -11.32 7.56
N LYS A 196 -5.23 -10.11 7.36
CA LYS A 196 -5.93 -9.68 6.16
C LYS A 196 -4.97 -9.19 5.07
N VAL A 197 -5.06 -9.78 3.88
CA VAL A 197 -4.43 -9.27 2.67
C VAL A 197 -5.48 -8.66 1.74
N TRP A 198 -6.52 -9.43 1.40
CA TRP A 198 -7.58 -9.05 0.48
C TRP A 198 -8.92 -9.62 0.95
N SER A 199 -9.82 -8.76 1.37
CA SER A 199 -11.17 -9.12 1.81
C SER A 199 -12.03 -7.87 2.04
N PRO A 200 -13.38 -8.01 2.02
CA PRO A 200 -14.13 -9.20 1.66
C PRO A 200 -13.94 -9.55 0.18
N GLY A 201 -13.86 -10.84 -0.14
CA GLY A 201 -13.70 -11.32 -1.52
C GLY A 201 -13.51 -12.83 -1.60
N SER A 202 -13.68 -13.38 -2.78
CA SER A 202 -13.60 -14.82 -3.04
C SER A 202 -12.59 -15.13 -4.16
N PRO A 203 -11.74 -16.17 -3.99
CA PRO A 203 -11.33 -16.76 -2.72
C PRO A 203 -10.58 -15.78 -1.81
N ALA A 204 -10.68 -15.98 -0.49
CA ALA A 204 -9.99 -15.10 0.46
C ALA A 204 -8.48 -15.08 0.19
N ASP A 205 -7.89 -13.89 0.16
CA ASP A 205 -6.47 -13.66 -0.07
C ASP A 205 -5.89 -14.30 -1.35
N ALA A 206 -6.73 -14.58 -2.37
CA ALA A 206 -6.32 -15.17 -3.66
C ALA A 206 -5.10 -14.47 -4.29
N PRO A 207 -5.04 -13.12 -4.31
CA PRO A 207 -3.89 -12.40 -4.88
C PRO A 207 -2.56 -12.63 -4.16
N TYR A 208 -2.59 -13.24 -2.99
CA TYR A 208 -1.40 -13.65 -2.24
C TYR A 208 -1.20 -15.17 -2.22
N GLY A 209 -1.99 -15.91 -2.99
CA GLY A 209 -1.97 -17.37 -3.03
C GLY A 209 -2.84 -18.03 -1.95
N GLY A 210 -3.73 -17.28 -1.29
CA GLY A 210 -4.73 -17.78 -0.36
C GLY A 210 -4.20 -18.16 1.02
N GLN A 211 -4.98 -18.96 1.73
CA GLN A 211 -4.71 -19.30 3.13
C GLN A 211 -3.48 -20.20 3.35
N LYS A 212 -2.99 -20.89 2.32
CA LYS A 212 -1.80 -21.75 2.42
C LYS A 212 -0.53 -20.99 2.78
N PHE A 213 -0.48 -19.68 2.54
CA PHE A 213 0.63 -18.83 2.93
C PHE A 213 0.39 -18.06 4.24
N SER A 214 -0.65 -18.46 5.00
CA SER A 214 -1.02 -17.82 6.25
C SER A 214 -0.27 -18.39 7.45
N TYR A 215 0.37 -17.51 8.21
CA TYR A 215 1.07 -17.80 9.45
C TYR A 215 0.35 -17.11 10.62
N GLN A 216 -0.62 -17.80 11.23
CA GLN A 216 -1.40 -17.22 12.34
C GLN A 216 -1.83 -18.27 13.38
N LYS A 217 -1.00 -19.32 13.55
CA LYS A 217 -1.26 -20.39 14.53
C LYS A 217 -1.08 -19.92 15.98
N SER A 218 -0.23 -18.91 16.21
CA SER A 218 -0.02 -18.34 17.55
C SER A 218 -1.19 -17.51 18.04
N GLY A 219 -2.07 -17.05 17.13
CA GLY A 219 -3.31 -16.36 17.48
C GLY A 219 -3.69 -15.23 16.54
N GLY A 220 -4.89 -14.67 16.76
CA GLY A 220 -5.47 -13.61 15.95
C GLY A 220 -6.23 -12.56 16.78
N ARG A 221 -6.06 -12.56 18.11
CA ARG A 221 -6.76 -11.62 19.01
C ARG A 221 -6.35 -10.17 18.78
N PHE A 222 -5.17 -9.95 18.21
CA PHE A 222 -4.70 -8.60 17.87
C PHE A 222 -5.66 -7.87 16.91
N ASN A 223 -6.40 -8.57 16.06
CA ASN A 223 -7.40 -7.99 15.15
C ASN A 223 -8.60 -7.31 15.84
N GLN A 224 -8.78 -7.55 17.12
CA GLN A 224 -9.80 -6.93 17.97
C GLN A 224 -9.10 -6.49 19.27
N PHE A 225 -8.13 -5.57 19.13
CA PHE A 225 -7.20 -5.25 20.19
C PHE A 225 -7.89 -4.72 21.44
N SER A 226 -8.62 -3.60 21.33
CA SER A 226 -9.27 -2.97 22.49
C SER A 226 -10.26 -3.90 23.19
N GLN A 227 -11.03 -4.70 22.44
CA GLN A 227 -11.99 -5.64 23.01
C GLN A 227 -11.29 -6.75 23.79
N ASN A 228 -10.23 -7.35 23.21
CA ASN A 228 -9.52 -8.45 23.84
C ASN A 228 -8.70 -7.99 25.06
N VAL A 229 -8.02 -6.84 24.97
CA VAL A 229 -7.29 -6.27 26.11
C VAL A 229 -8.24 -5.90 27.25
N THR A 230 -9.36 -5.20 26.94
CA THR A 230 -10.37 -4.85 27.95
C THR A 230 -10.95 -6.10 28.61
N LYS A 231 -11.22 -7.15 27.85
CA LYS A 231 -11.70 -8.44 28.38
C LYS A 231 -10.71 -9.08 29.34
N LEU A 232 -9.42 -9.11 29.00
CA LEU A 232 -8.36 -9.67 29.86
C LEU A 232 -8.21 -8.86 31.15
N ILE A 233 -8.25 -7.53 31.08
CA ILE A 233 -8.23 -6.65 32.25
C ILE A 233 -9.43 -6.95 33.17
N GLY A 234 -10.63 -7.11 32.59
CA GLY A 234 -11.83 -7.51 33.34
C GLY A 234 -11.74 -8.90 34.01
N GLN A 235 -10.79 -9.72 33.58
CA GLN A 235 -10.46 -11.02 34.16
C GLN A 235 -9.33 -10.94 35.21
N GLY A 236 -8.86 -9.74 35.53
CA GLY A 236 -7.80 -9.51 36.54
C GLY A 236 -6.37 -9.53 35.98
N VAL A 237 -6.19 -9.57 34.67
CA VAL A 237 -4.86 -9.43 34.05
C VAL A 237 -4.45 -7.97 34.08
N SER A 238 -3.18 -7.66 34.36
CA SER A 238 -2.68 -6.28 34.28
C SER A 238 -2.76 -5.73 32.85
N PRO A 239 -2.93 -4.42 32.65
CA PRO A 239 -2.99 -3.83 31.32
C PRO A 239 -1.78 -4.18 30.43
N ASP A 240 -0.58 -4.17 30.99
CA ASP A 240 0.64 -4.46 30.24
C ASP A 240 0.75 -5.95 29.89
N ASP A 241 0.42 -6.86 30.81
CA ASP A 241 0.39 -8.30 30.53
C ASP A 241 -0.70 -8.65 29.50
N ALA A 242 -1.85 -7.95 29.55
CA ALA A 242 -2.92 -8.16 28.58
C ALA A 242 -2.48 -7.79 27.15
N LYS A 243 -1.80 -6.64 27.00
CA LYS A 243 -1.21 -6.21 25.72
C LYS A 243 -0.12 -7.17 25.27
N GLU A 244 0.79 -7.56 26.16
CA GLU A 244 1.91 -8.46 25.86
C GLU A 244 1.44 -9.84 25.38
N GLN A 245 0.32 -10.37 25.89
CA GLN A 245 -0.26 -11.60 25.34
C GLN A 245 -0.60 -11.48 23.85
N LEU A 246 -1.14 -10.34 23.41
CA LEU A 246 -1.49 -10.11 22.01
C LEU A 246 -0.24 -9.85 21.16
N TYR A 247 0.77 -9.17 21.70
CA TYR A 247 2.07 -8.98 21.06
C TYR A 247 2.81 -10.30 20.89
N GLY A 248 2.68 -11.23 21.86
CA GLY A 248 3.19 -12.58 21.77
C GLY A 248 2.62 -13.38 20.60
N GLU A 249 1.34 -13.17 20.25
CA GLU A 249 0.74 -13.78 19.06
C GLU A 249 1.36 -13.26 17.75
N ILE A 250 1.62 -11.95 17.64
CA ILE A 250 2.31 -11.37 16.49
C ILE A 250 3.70 -11.96 16.36
N ARG A 251 4.45 -11.95 17.46
CA ARG A 251 5.83 -12.46 17.50
C ARG A 251 5.90 -13.92 17.10
N GLY A 252 5.02 -14.78 17.66
CA GLY A 252 4.98 -16.20 17.35
C GLY A 252 4.56 -16.50 15.91
N ASN A 253 3.64 -15.73 15.34
CA ASN A 253 3.23 -15.87 13.94
C ASN A 253 4.40 -15.55 13.00
N PHE A 254 5.12 -14.47 13.25
CA PHE A 254 6.26 -14.06 12.42
C PHE A 254 7.47 -14.99 12.60
N ALA A 255 7.76 -15.42 13.82
CA ALA A 255 8.80 -16.40 14.09
C ALA A 255 8.56 -17.71 13.32
N THR A 256 7.32 -18.24 13.36
CA THR A 256 6.95 -19.44 12.59
C THR A 256 7.14 -19.27 11.08
N PHE A 257 6.89 -18.05 10.55
CA PHE A 257 7.16 -17.75 9.14
C PHE A 257 8.67 -17.78 8.84
N LEU A 258 9.50 -17.16 9.67
CA LEU A 258 10.95 -17.14 9.48
C LEU A 258 11.57 -18.54 9.63
N GLU A 259 11.09 -19.34 10.57
CA GLU A 259 11.50 -20.73 10.76
C GLU A 259 11.17 -21.62 9.55
N ALA A 260 10.06 -21.35 8.85
CA ALA A 260 9.66 -22.08 7.66
C ALA A 260 10.43 -21.66 6.39
N ARG A 261 11.18 -20.55 6.45
CA ARG A 261 11.95 -20.02 5.33
C ARG A 261 13.21 -20.88 5.07
N PRO A 262 13.43 -21.35 3.83
CA PRO A 262 14.69 -21.94 3.45
C PRO A 262 15.88 -21.01 3.70
N VAL A 263 17.02 -21.58 4.08
CA VAL A 263 18.26 -20.81 4.35
C VAL A 263 18.63 -19.97 3.12
N ASP A 264 19.07 -18.74 3.34
CA ASP A 264 19.50 -17.78 2.31
C ASP A 264 18.42 -17.34 1.31
N GLN A 265 17.17 -17.78 1.43
CA GLN A 265 16.09 -17.34 0.59
C GLN A 265 15.56 -15.97 1.06
N PRO A 266 15.44 -14.95 0.18
CA PRO A 266 14.79 -13.70 0.56
C PRO A 266 13.31 -13.93 0.82
N PHE A 267 12.72 -13.13 1.69
CA PHE A 267 11.29 -13.23 2.00
C PHE A 267 10.49 -12.00 1.58
N CYS A 268 9.20 -12.22 1.31
CA CYS A 268 8.19 -11.17 1.27
C CYS A 268 7.07 -11.51 2.25
N TYR A 269 6.96 -10.73 3.31
CA TYR A 269 5.97 -10.94 4.37
C TYR A 269 5.00 -9.78 4.47
N TRP A 270 3.69 -10.12 4.50
CA TRP A 270 2.60 -9.16 4.67
C TRP A 270 2.03 -9.29 6.09
N PHE A 271 2.15 -8.25 6.89
CA PHE A 271 1.47 -8.13 8.17
C PHE A 271 0.29 -7.17 8.01
N GLY A 272 -0.94 -7.71 8.04
CA GLY A 272 -2.17 -6.97 7.75
C GLY A 272 -3.22 -7.13 8.84
N PRO A 273 -3.03 -6.59 10.05
CA PRO A 273 -4.06 -6.66 11.06
C PRO A 273 -5.29 -5.85 10.67
N THR A 274 -6.44 -6.29 11.16
CA THR A 274 -7.71 -5.58 11.00
C THR A 274 -8.01 -4.64 12.15
N ASN A 275 -7.16 -4.57 13.19
CA ASN A 275 -7.28 -3.48 14.14
C ASN A 275 -6.95 -2.15 13.44
N VAL A 276 -7.42 -1.07 13.91
CA VAL A 276 -7.76 0.22 13.38
C VAL A 276 -9.15 0.21 12.73
N HIS A 277 -9.57 -0.85 12.04
CA HIS A 277 -10.97 -1.03 11.60
C HIS A 277 -11.94 -1.14 12.80
N ARG A 278 -13.14 -0.56 12.67
CA ARG A 278 -14.24 -0.72 13.65
C ARG A 278 -14.66 -2.19 13.81
N SER A 279 -15.25 -2.53 14.96
CA SER A 279 -15.66 -1.71 16.11
C SER A 279 -14.52 -1.61 17.13
N TRP A 280 -14.55 -0.52 17.94
CA TRP A 280 -13.62 -0.32 19.05
C TRP A 280 -14.37 -0.36 20.39
N THR A 281 -13.64 -0.62 21.49
CA THR A 281 -14.23 -0.49 22.82
C THR A 281 -14.30 0.97 23.19
N LYS A 282 -15.51 1.47 23.52
CA LYS A 282 -15.72 2.86 23.94
C LYS A 282 -14.84 3.23 25.13
N GLY A 283 -14.12 4.36 25.02
CA GLY A 283 -13.19 4.86 26.03
C GLY A 283 -11.84 4.15 26.03
N SER A 284 -11.57 3.23 25.08
CA SER A 284 -10.32 2.47 25.02
C SER A 284 -9.10 3.35 24.76
N GLY A 285 -9.24 4.40 23.96
CA GLY A 285 -8.16 5.36 23.71
C GLY A 285 -7.62 5.96 25.00
N LYS A 286 -8.51 6.41 25.89
CA LYS A 286 -8.14 6.95 27.21
C LYS A 286 -7.67 5.85 28.16
N ASN A 287 -8.43 4.76 28.28
CA ASN A 287 -8.19 3.74 29.32
C ASN A 287 -6.96 2.88 29.04
N LEU A 288 -6.64 2.59 27.77
CA LEU A 288 -5.52 1.73 27.40
C LEU A 288 -4.26 2.52 27.03
N TRP A 289 -4.41 3.78 26.58
CA TRP A 289 -3.31 4.55 26.00
C TRP A 289 -3.14 5.95 26.59
N GLY A 290 -4.05 6.38 27.49
CA GLY A 290 -4.03 7.71 28.09
C GLY A 290 -4.29 8.85 27.08
N ILE A 291 -4.97 8.56 25.98
CA ILE A 291 -5.36 9.56 24.98
C ILE A 291 -6.65 10.22 25.47
N ASP A 292 -6.52 11.40 26.05
CA ASP A 292 -7.67 12.15 26.57
C ASP A 292 -8.42 12.82 25.40
N PRO A 293 -9.74 12.55 25.19
CA PRO A 293 -10.54 13.20 24.15
C PRO A 293 -10.48 14.73 24.19
N ASP A 294 -10.31 15.34 25.36
CA ASP A 294 -10.22 16.79 25.50
C ASP A 294 -8.94 17.39 24.88
N GLN A 295 -7.90 16.59 24.61
CA GLN A 295 -6.72 17.02 23.86
C GLN A 295 -7.05 17.36 22.40
N LEU A 296 -8.17 16.85 21.86
CA LEU A 296 -8.66 17.10 20.51
C LEU A 296 -9.48 18.40 20.39
N LYS A 297 -9.91 18.98 21.50
CA LYS A 297 -10.72 20.21 21.51
C LYS A 297 -9.97 21.34 20.82
N GLY A 298 -10.62 21.97 19.84
CA GLY A 298 -10.04 23.04 19.02
C GLY A 298 -9.01 22.58 17.97
N LYS A 299 -8.79 21.26 17.81
CA LYS A 299 -7.89 20.67 16.81
C LYS A 299 -8.65 19.91 15.72
N MET A 300 -9.97 19.78 15.89
CA MET A 300 -10.81 19.05 14.93
C MET A 300 -10.82 19.74 13.58
N PRO A 301 -10.66 19.00 12.47
CA PRO A 301 -10.87 19.58 11.14
C PRO A 301 -12.35 19.98 10.97
N ALA A 302 -12.62 20.98 10.13
CA ALA A 302 -13.95 21.59 10.00
C ALA A 302 -15.07 20.61 9.59
N TYR A 303 -14.71 19.47 8.99
CA TYR A 303 -15.69 18.43 8.64
C TYR A 303 -16.04 17.50 9.80
N LEU A 304 -15.32 17.53 10.91
CA LEU A 304 -15.65 16.77 12.11
C LEU A 304 -16.25 17.69 13.18
N PRO A 305 -17.47 17.44 13.67
CA PRO A 305 -18.03 18.19 14.79
C PRO A 305 -17.14 18.13 16.03
N ASP A 306 -16.79 19.30 16.59
CA ASP A 306 -15.98 19.37 17.81
C ASP A 306 -16.86 19.22 19.06
N VAL A 307 -17.44 18.02 19.21
CA VAL A 307 -18.31 17.64 20.34
C VAL A 307 -17.72 16.46 21.10
N PRO A 308 -18.09 16.26 22.39
CA PRO A 308 -17.50 15.21 23.22
C PRO A 308 -17.60 13.81 22.61
N GLU A 309 -18.74 13.46 21.99
CA GLU A 309 -18.99 12.15 21.39
C GLU A 309 -18.05 11.85 20.23
N VAL A 310 -17.81 12.85 19.36
CA VAL A 310 -16.93 12.71 18.20
C VAL A 310 -15.46 12.70 18.62
N ARG A 311 -15.08 13.52 19.63
CA ARG A 311 -13.72 13.49 20.19
C ARG A 311 -13.41 12.15 20.87
N GLU A 312 -14.36 11.56 21.62
CA GLU A 312 -14.19 10.26 22.26
C GLU A 312 -14.00 9.16 21.19
N ASP A 313 -14.85 9.15 20.17
CA ASP A 313 -14.76 8.19 19.05
C ASP A 313 -13.42 8.30 18.30
N LEU A 314 -12.94 9.53 18.08
CA LEU A 314 -11.65 9.76 17.43
C LEU A 314 -10.46 9.40 18.36
N ALA A 315 -10.57 9.60 19.67
CA ALA A 315 -9.57 9.17 20.63
C ALA A 315 -9.47 7.64 20.70
N ASP A 316 -10.58 6.92 20.59
CA ASP A 316 -10.60 5.46 20.51
C ASP A 316 -9.96 4.95 19.22
N TYR A 317 -10.21 5.62 18.08
CA TYR A 317 -9.50 5.36 16.82
C TYR A 317 -7.98 5.54 16.97
N PHE A 318 -7.53 6.61 17.63
CA PHE A 318 -6.11 6.83 17.90
C PHE A 318 -5.52 5.80 18.87
N GLY A 319 -6.34 5.22 19.75
CA GLY A 319 -5.96 4.10 20.59
C GLY A 319 -5.66 2.83 19.78
N GLU A 320 -6.44 2.55 18.74
CA GLU A 320 -6.17 1.43 17.83
C GLU A 320 -4.94 1.70 16.95
N ILE A 321 -4.68 2.96 16.56
CA ILE A 321 -3.45 3.35 15.87
C ILE A 321 -2.23 3.12 16.79
N ALA A 322 -2.31 3.45 18.06
CA ALA A 322 -1.24 3.18 19.02
C ALA A 322 -0.99 1.67 19.19
N ALA A 323 -2.04 0.85 19.16
CA ALA A 323 -1.91 -0.61 19.15
C ALA A 323 -1.23 -1.10 17.86
N TRP A 324 -1.62 -0.58 16.72
CA TRP A 324 -0.99 -0.85 15.43
C TRP A 324 0.51 -0.53 15.45
N ASP A 325 0.86 0.67 15.93
CA ASP A 325 2.25 1.10 16.04
C ASP A 325 3.07 0.20 16.97
N ALA A 326 2.49 -0.26 18.09
CA ALA A 326 3.13 -1.24 18.96
C ALA A 326 3.36 -2.58 18.24
N GLY A 327 2.41 -3.02 17.41
CA GLY A 327 2.57 -4.20 16.55
C GLY A 327 3.72 -4.07 15.55
N ILE A 328 3.91 -2.87 14.95
CA ILE A 328 5.09 -2.55 14.13
C ILE A 328 6.35 -2.77 14.96
N GLY A 329 6.41 -2.22 16.17
CA GLY A 329 7.56 -2.35 17.07
C GLY A 329 7.93 -3.79 17.38
N VAL A 330 6.95 -4.69 17.55
CA VAL A 330 7.18 -6.12 17.78
C VAL A 330 7.92 -6.76 16.61
N LEU A 331 7.52 -6.47 15.37
CA LEU A 331 8.14 -7.04 14.18
C LEU A 331 9.52 -6.46 13.91
N LEU A 332 9.70 -5.15 14.09
CA LEU A 332 11.00 -4.50 13.95
C LEU A 332 12.02 -5.04 14.94
N LYS A 333 11.62 -5.19 16.20
CA LYS A 333 12.47 -5.79 17.23
C LYS A 333 12.88 -7.23 16.88
N HIS A 334 11.96 -8.03 16.34
CA HIS A 334 12.27 -9.38 15.92
C HIS A 334 13.30 -9.42 14.77
N LEU A 335 13.20 -8.49 13.80
CA LEU A 335 14.19 -8.35 12.73
C LEU A 335 15.56 -7.91 13.25
N GLU A 336 15.62 -7.03 14.25
CA GLU A 336 16.85 -6.62 14.92
C GLU A 336 17.52 -7.82 15.60
N GLU A 337 16.76 -8.57 16.41
CA GLU A 337 17.24 -9.73 17.16
C GLU A 337 17.71 -10.88 16.24
N SER A 338 17.11 -11.02 15.07
CA SER A 338 17.50 -12.03 14.05
C SER A 338 18.60 -11.57 13.11
N GLY A 339 19.05 -10.30 13.18
CA GLY A 339 20.04 -9.73 12.27
C GLY A 339 19.56 -9.54 10.83
N GLU A 340 18.25 -9.53 10.60
CA GLU A 340 17.65 -9.38 9.26
C GLU A 340 17.25 -7.94 8.92
N LEU A 341 17.28 -7.02 9.91
CA LEU A 341 16.79 -5.65 9.73
C LEU A 341 17.51 -4.92 8.58
N ASP A 342 18.82 -4.98 8.55
CA ASP A 342 19.66 -4.24 7.58
C ASP A 342 19.47 -4.73 6.14
N ASN A 343 18.99 -5.97 5.94
CA ASN A 343 18.69 -6.52 4.62
C ASN A 343 17.17 -6.55 4.33
N THR A 344 16.37 -5.77 5.04
CA THR A 344 14.90 -5.76 4.87
C THR A 344 14.41 -4.40 4.39
N LEU A 345 13.75 -4.37 3.23
CA LEU A 345 12.95 -3.24 2.78
C LEU A 345 11.65 -3.21 3.59
N ILE A 346 11.49 -2.22 4.43
CA ILE A 346 10.34 -2.02 5.31
C ILE A 346 9.43 -0.98 4.67
N VAL A 347 8.17 -1.35 4.43
CA VAL A 347 7.14 -0.45 3.90
C VAL A 347 5.95 -0.47 4.85
N ILE A 348 5.51 0.70 5.31
CA ILE A 348 4.43 0.84 6.28
C ILE A 348 3.37 1.77 5.71
N SER A 349 2.12 1.30 5.62
CA SER A 349 0.98 2.10 5.14
C SER A 349 -0.37 1.56 5.66
N GLY A 350 -1.47 2.22 5.29
CA GLY A 350 -2.84 1.77 5.50
C GLY A 350 -3.64 1.77 4.21
N ASP A 351 -4.82 1.13 4.21
CA ASP A 351 -5.59 0.93 2.98
C ASP A 351 -6.57 2.07 2.64
N HIS A 352 -6.93 2.93 3.58
CA HIS A 352 -7.68 4.19 3.40
C HIS A 352 -7.89 4.91 4.73
N GLY A 353 -8.63 6.04 4.69
CA GLY A 353 -8.91 6.86 5.86
C GLY A 353 -9.92 6.27 6.84
N ALA A 354 -10.14 7.00 7.93
CA ALA A 354 -10.92 6.58 9.09
C ALA A 354 -12.36 6.14 8.75
N PRO A 355 -12.85 5.03 9.33
CA PRO A 355 -14.19 4.49 9.10
C PRO A 355 -15.24 5.17 9.98
N GLY A 356 -16.44 5.44 9.44
CA GLY A 356 -17.56 6.01 10.19
C GLY A 356 -17.36 7.46 10.63
N PHE A 357 -16.51 8.20 9.92
CA PHE A 357 -16.33 9.63 10.08
C PHE A 357 -16.59 10.37 8.76
N PRO A 358 -17.17 11.60 8.81
CA PRO A 358 -17.29 12.48 7.66
C PRO A 358 -15.98 12.60 6.87
N HIS A 359 -16.05 12.62 5.55
CA HIS A 359 -14.89 12.67 4.65
C HIS A 359 -13.94 11.47 4.72
N GLY A 360 -14.18 10.50 5.61
CA GLY A 360 -13.34 9.31 5.80
C GLY A 360 -13.54 8.26 4.70
N LYS A 361 -13.50 6.99 5.10
CA LYS A 361 -13.73 5.82 4.23
C LYS A 361 -14.91 6.03 3.29
N CYS A 362 -14.80 5.53 2.05
CA CYS A 362 -15.79 5.72 0.98
C CYS A 362 -15.91 7.15 0.43
N ASN A 363 -15.08 8.09 0.84
CA ASN A 363 -15.06 9.45 0.29
C ASN A 363 -13.74 9.76 -0.40
N LEU A 364 -13.79 10.60 -1.46
CA LEU A 364 -12.59 10.94 -2.24
C LEU A 364 -11.85 12.20 -1.74
N TYR A 365 -12.20 12.71 -0.57
CA TYR A 365 -11.48 13.80 0.08
C TYR A 365 -10.13 13.32 0.62
N GLY A 366 -9.25 14.27 0.96
CA GLY A 366 -7.94 13.97 1.51
C GLY A 366 -7.96 13.14 2.79
N PHE A 367 -9.02 13.26 3.62
CA PHE A 367 -9.23 12.47 4.83
C PHE A 367 -9.57 10.99 4.54
N GLY A 368 -10.24 10.71 3.40
CA GLY A 368 -10.62 9.35 2.99
C GLY A 368 -9.54 8.65 2.16
N THR A 369 -8.83 9.39 1.31
CA THR A 369 -7.87 8.80 0.36
C THR A 369 -6.41 8.92 0.79
N GLY A 370 -6.08 9.89 1.63
CA GLY A 370 -4.72 10.11 2.13
C GLY A 370 -4.33 9.08 3.18
N VAL A 371 -3.16 8.46 3.02
CA VAL A 371 -2.64 7.44 3.94
C VAL A 371 -1.23 7.76 4.40
N SER A 372 -0.85 7.22 5.55
CA SER A 372 0.53 7.22 5.99
C SER A 372 1.37 6.33 5.08
N LEU A 373 2.58 6.78 4.69
CA LEU A 373 3.51 5.96 3.95
C LEU A 373 4.95 6.30 4.34
N ALA A 374 5.66 5.30 4.83
CA ALA A 374 7.10 5.38 5.09
C ALA A 374 7.80 4.15 4.50
N ILE A 375 8.98 4.36 3.90
CA ILE A 375 9.79 3.30 3.29
C ILE A 375 11.24 3.45 3.73
N SER A 376 11.84 2.37 4.26
CA SER A 376 13.24 2.32 4.71
C SER A 376 13.86 0.97 4.39
N GLY A 377 15.17 0.90 4.19
CA GLY A 377 15.90 -0.35 3.99
C GLY A 377 16.99 -0.26 2.94
N PRO A 378 17.52 -1.39 2.47
CA PRO A 378 18.61 -1.45 1.50
C PRO A 378 18.27 -0.69 0.20
N GLY A 379 19.20 0.15 -0.24
CA GLY A 379 19.04 0.96 -1.46
C GLY A 379 18.14 2.19 -1.32
N VAL A 380 17.63 2.48 -0.12
CA VAL A 380 16.84 3.68 0.18
C VAL A 380 17.75 4.74 0.80
N ASN A 381 17.83 5.92 0.18
CA ASN A 381 18.46 7.09 0.78
C ASN A 381 17.48 7.74 1.75
N GLY A 382 17.67 7.49 3.05
CA GLY A 382 16.76 7.89 4.11
C GLY A 382 16.91 9.31 4.63
N GLY A 383 16.19 9.62 5.73
CA GLY A 383 16.23 10.92 6.40
C GLY A 383 15.50 12.03 5.64
N ARG A 384 14.51 11.70 4.79
CA ARG A 384 13.89 12.64 3.85
C ARG A 384 12.37 12.66 3.93
N ILE A 385 11.82 13.83 3.64
CA ILE A 385 10.39 14.02 3.38
C ILE A 385 10.22 14.33 1.89
N VAL A 386 9.33 13.58 1.23
CA VAL A 386 9.07 13.65 -0.20
C VAL A 386 7.64 14.13 -0.45
N ASP A 387 7.49 15.08 -1.38
CA ASP A 387 6.22 15.73 -1.74
C ASP A 387 5.60 15.18 -3.03
N ASP A 388 6.24 14.19 -3.65
CA ASP A 388 5.71 13.47 -4.80
C ASP A 388 4.32 12.90 -4.48
N PHE A 389 3.39 13.07 -5.41
CA PHE A 389 2.10 12.42 -5.32
C PHE A 389 2.25 10.94 -5.67
N VAL A 390 1.91 10.09 -4.71
CA VAL A 390 2.05 8.63 -4.79
C VAL A 390 0.68 7.99 -4.67
N ASN A 391 0.39 7.06 -5.57
CA ASN A 391 -0.72 6.15 -5.43
C ASN A 391 -0.21 4.80 -4.91
N LEU A 392 -0.95 4.11 -4.04
CA LEU A 392 -0.49 2.80 -3.53
C LEU A 392 -0.38 1.72 -4.63
N THR A 393 -0.93 1.94 -5.83
CA THR A 393 -0.64 1.12 -7.02
C THR A 393 0.85 1.10 -7.37
N ASP A 394 1.60 2.13 -6.96
CA ASP A 394 3.03 2.28 -7.21
C ASP A 394 3.88 1.30 -6.39
N LEU A 395 3.32 0.71 -5.32
CA LEU A 395 4.05 -0.21 -4.44
C LEU A 395 4.37 -1.54 -5.13
N ALA A 396 3.44 -2.12 -5.90
CA ALA A 396 3.68 -3.39 -6.59
C ALA A 396 4.90 -3.32 -7.53
N PRO A 397 4.99 -2.37 -8.49
CA PRO A 397 6.18 -2.24 -9.33
C PRO A 397 7.43 -1.87 -8.53
N THR A 398 7.29 -1.16 -7.39
CA THR A 398 8.42 -0.84 -6.50
C THR A 398 9.00 -2.09 -5.84
N PHE A 399 8.15 -2.99 -5.33
CA PHE A 399 8.59 -4.26 -4.74
C PHE A 399 9.27 -5.17 -5.77
N LEU A 400 8.72 -5.24 -6.98
CA LEU A 400 9.30 -6.02 -8.06
C LEU A 400 10.67 -5.47 -8.49
N GLU A 401 10.80 -4.16 -8.65
CA GLU A 401 12.07 -3.53 -9.01
C GLU A 401 13.12 -3.70 -7.92
N ALA A 402 12.76 -3.51 -6.63
CA ALA A 402 13.65 -3.75 -5.50
C ALA A 402 14.17 -5.20 -5.45
N ALA A 403 13.33 -6.14 -5.89
CA ALA A 403 13.65 -7.56 -5.97
C ALA A 403 14.35 -7.97 -7.27
N SER A 404 14.62 -7.04 -8.18
CA SER A 404 15.13 -7.31 -9.54
C SER A 404 14.24 -8.26 -10.35
N VAL A 405 12.91 -8.13 -10.18
CA VAL A 405 11.90 -8.90 -10.90
C VAL A 405 11.26 -8.01 -11.98
N PRO A 406 11.09 -8.49 -13.22
CA PRO A 406 10.45 -7.70 -14.27
C PRO A 406 9.03 -7.23 -13.87
N VAL A 407 8.76 -5.96 -14.11
CA VAL A 407 7.43 -5.36 -13.88
C VAL A 407 6.53 -5.65 -15.08
N PRO A 408 5.35 -6.27 -14.90
CA PRO A 408 4.40 -6.49 -15.99
C PRO A 408 3.92 -5.17 -16.63
N GLU A 409 3.84 -5.11 -17.95
CA GLU A 409 3.40 -3.91 -18.71
C GLU A 409 1.96 -3.49 -18.41
N VAL A 410 1.12 -4.41 -17.94
CA VAL A 410 -0.27 -4.12 -17.55
C VAL A 410 -0.39 -3.27 -16.28
N MET A 411 0.68 -3.15 -15.49
CA MET A 411 0.68 -2.32 -14.29
C MET A 411 0.59 -0.84 -14.67
N THR A 412 -0.34 -0.13 -14.04
CA THR A 412 -0.51 1.32 -14.23
C THR A 412 0.30 2.13 -13.23
N GLY A 413 0.69 1.51 -12.12
CA GLY A 413 1.56 2.09 -11.11
C GLY A 413 2.97 2.36 -11.64
N ARG A 414 3.63 3.36 -11.08
CA ARG A 414 5.00 3.75 -11.42
C ARG A 414 5.90 3.46 -10.22
N SER A 415 6.96 2.68 -10.41
CA SER A 415 7.90 2.37 -9.33
C SER A 415 8.41 3.63 -8.61
N LEU A 416 8.47 3.55 -7.29
CA LEU A 416 9.06 4.58 -6.43
C LEU A 416 10.58 4.42 -6.29
N TRP A 417 11.16 3.36 -6.85
CA TRP A 417 12.56 3.04 -6.68
C TRP A 417 13.51 4.18 -7.07
N PRO A 418 13.29 4.91 -8.19
CA PRO A 418 14.09 6.09 -8.52
C PRO A 418 13.99 7.21 -7.47
N VAL A 419 12.80 7.43 -6.90
CA VAL A 419 12.56 8.42 -5.83
C VAL A 419 13.26 8.01 -4.55
N LEU A 420 13.21 6.72 -4.20
CA LEU A 420 13.84 6.15 -2.99
C LEU A 420 15.36 6.23 -3.05
N LYS A 421 15.98 6.09 -4.23
CA LYS A 421 17.42 6.17 -4.46
C LYS A 421 17.94 7.61 -4.60
N SER A 422 17.08 8.58 -4.77
CA SER A 422 17.45 10.00 -4.83
C SER A 422 17.95 10.50 -3.47
N GLU A 423 18.77 11.54 -3.47
CA GLU A 423 19.16 12.29 -2.26
C GLU A 423 18.28 13.54 -2.02
N ALA A 424 17.41 13.89 -2.98
CA ALA A 424 16.58 15.08 -2.93
C ALA A 424 15.37 14.89 -2.00
N SER A 425 14.97 15.96 -1.32
CA SER A 425 13.70 16.10 -0.57
C SER A 425 12.70 16.97 -1.34
N GLY A 426 11.46 17.02 -0.89
CA GLY A 426 10.39 17.76 -1.56
C GLY A 426 9.89 17.01 -2.81
N LEU A 427 9.60 17.72 -3.89
CA LEU A 427 9.20 17.11 -5.17
C LEU A 427 10.44 16.57 -5.89
N VAL A 428 10.60 15.26 -5.90
CA VAL A 428 11.77 14.53 -6.45
C VAL A 428 11.56 14.22 -7.94
N ASP A 429 10.43 13.61 -8.29
CA ASP A 429 10.03 13.38 -9.69
C ASP A 429 9.03 14.46 -10.14
N PRO A 430 9.42 15.39 -11.01
CA PRO A 430 8.55 16.48 -11.47
C PRO A 430 7.27 16.01 -12.19
N LYS A 431 7.16 14.72 -12.52
CA LYS A 431 5.95 14.12 -13.11
C LYS A 431 4.97 13.61 -12.05
N ARG A 432 5.36 13.60 -10.75
CA ARG A 432 4.51 13.13 -9.65
C ARG A 432 3.82 14.30 -8.94
N THR A 433 3.11 15.12 -9.69
CA THR A 433 2.40 16.31 -9.18
C THR A 433 0.91 16.07 -8.93
N TRP A 434 0.42 14.87 -9.20
CA TRP A 434 -0.99 14.49 -9.03
C TRP A 434 -1.19 12.99 -8.94
N VAL A 435 -2.35 12.60 -8.40
CA VAL A 435 -2.86 11.21 -8.40
C VAL A 435 -4.34 11.19 -8.71
N VAL A 436 -4.81 10.04 -9.25
CA VAL A 436 -6.23 9.78 -9.49
C VAL A 436 -6.76 8.78 -8.47
N THR A 437 -7.94 9.07 -7.95
CA THR A 437 -8.67 8.20 -7.02
C THR A 437 -10.09 7.99 -7.55
N GLY A 438 -10.77 6.96 -7.04
CA GLY A 438 -12.14 6.70 -7.49
C GLY A 438 -12.90 5.75 -6.59
N ARG A 439 -14.17 5.57 -6.91
CA ARG A 439 -15.09 4.72 -6.17
C ARG A 439 -16.19 4.19 -7.08
N GLU A 440 -16.63 2.98 -6.80
CA GLU A 440 -17.84 2.35 -7.32
C GLU A 440 -18.70 1.83 -6.16
N ARG A 441 -19.16 0.58 -6.22
CA ARG A 441 -19.97 -0.02 -5.17
C ARG A 441 -19.12 -0.43 -3.96
N HIS A 442 -19.54 -0.01 -2.77
CA HIS A 442 -18.97 -0.48 -1.51
C HIS A 442 -19.86 -1.56 -0.89
N VAL A 443 -20.95 -1.20 -0.24
CA VAL A 443 -21.93 -2.16 0.29
C VAL A 443 -23.05 -2.38 -0.73
N GLU A 444 -23.44 -3.63 -0.97
CA GLU A 444 -24.43 -4.01 -1.98
C GLU A 444 -25.81 -3.37 -1.74
N ILE A 445 -26.21 -3.31 -0.47
CA ILE A 445 -27.51 -2.76 -0.06
C ILE A 445 -27.47 -1.25 0.22
N ALA A 446 -26.39 -0.57 -0.11
CA ALA A 446 -26.29 0.86 0.17
C ALA A 446 -27.40 1.67 -0.50
N ARG A 447 -27.90 1.18 -1.63
CA ARG A 447 -29.06 1.75 -2.33
C ARG A 447 -30.05 0.64 -2.65
N ALA A 448 -31.33 0.97 -2.61
CA ALA A 448 -32.42 -0.01 -2.77
C ALA A 448 -32.36 -0.76 -4.11
N ASP A 449 -31.81 -0.14 -5.15
CA ASP A 449 -31.61 -0.70 -6.48
C ASP A 449 -30.23 -1.38 -6.67
N TYR A 450 -29.44 -1.52 -5.60
CA TYR A 450 -28.07 -2.07 -5.61
C TYR A 450 -27.08 -1.30 -6.50
N SER A 451 -27.38 -0.09 -6.87
CA SER A 451 -26.55 0.72 -7.75
C SER A 451 -25.26 1.20 -7.05
N PRO A 452 -24.16 1.41 -7.81
CA PRO A 452 -22.94 2.02 -7.28
C PRO A 452 -23.09 3.52 -7.05
N TYR A 453 -22.14 4.13 -6.33
CA TYR A 453 -21.94 5.59 -6.34
C TYR A 453 -20.62 5.93 -7.02
N PRO A 454 -20.64 6.15 -8.34
CA PRO A 454 -19.42 6.32 -9.10
C PRO A 454 -18.84 7.72 -8.96
N GLN A 455 -17.58 7.75 -8.53
CA GLN A 455 -16.80 8.99 -8.41
C GLN A 455 -15.39 8.78 -8.97
N ARG A 456 -14.81 9.84 -9.55
CA ARG A 456 -13.38 9.95 -9.86
C ARG A 456 -12.89 11.31 -9.40
N ALA A 457 -11.66 11.33 -8.91
CA ALA A 457 -11.04 12.57 -8.46
C ALA A 457 -9.58 12.65 -8.90
N ILE A 458 -9.11 13.88 -9.09
CA ILE A 458 -7.71 14.21 -9.26
C ILE A 458 -7.26 15.10 -8.09
N HIS A 459 -6.21 14.66 -7.41
CA HIS A 459 -5.57 15.37 -6.31
C HIS A 459 -4.28 15.99 -6.80
N THR A 460 -4.12 17.29 -6.55
CA THR A 460 -2.87 18.04 -6.77
C THR A 460 -2.46 18.75 -5.48
N ALA A 461 -1.31 19.39 -5.45
CA ALA A 461 -0.88 20.17 -4.29
C ALA A 461 -1.86 21.30 -3.93
N ASN A 462 -2.48 21.93 -4.93
CA ASN A 462 -3.30 23.12 -4.74
C ASN A 462 -4.80 22.84 -4.77
N HIS A 463 -5.24 21.79 -5.46
CA HIS A 463 -6.66 21.57 -5.72
C HIS A 463 -7.03 20.09 -5.62
N LEU A 464 -8.29 19.85 -5.29
CA LEU A 464 -8.98 18.59 -5.45
C LEU A 464 -10.19 18.82 -6.37
N LEU A 465 -10.28 18.07 -7.47
CA LEU A 465 -11.49 18.00 -8.29
C LEU A 465 -12.09 16.60 -8.17
N ILE A 466 -13.38 16.53 -7.80
CA ILE A 466 -14.19 15.32 -7.79
C ILE A 466 -15.27 15.42 -8.85
N VAL A 467 -15.43 14.36 -9.66
CA VAL A 467 -16.53 14.20 -10.61
C VAL A 467 -17.47 13.11 -10.11
N ASN A 468 -18.70 13.47 -9.80
CA ASN A 468 -19.79 12.58 -9.42
C ASN A 468 -20.58 12.20 -10.68
N PHE A 469 -20.48 10.94 -11.15
CA PHE A 469 -21.12 10.52 -12.40
C PHE A 469 -22.64 10.29 -12.27
N ARG A 470 -23.12 10.09 -11.03
CA ARG A 470 -24.54 9.89 -10.70
C ARG A 470 -24.94 10.77 -9.51
N PRO A 471 -24.98 12.12 -9.70
CA PRO A 471 -25.24 13.08 -8.62
C PRO A 471 -26.65 12.95 -8.02
N GLU A 472 -27.57 12.30 -8.72
CA GLU A 472 -28.94 12.02 -8.25
C GLU A 472 -28.98 10.95 -7.15
N ARG A 473 -27.91 10.16 -6.94
CA ARG A 473 -27.82 9.11 -5.92
C ARG A 473 -27.30 9.66 -4.59
N TRP A 474 -27.62 8.97 -3.50
CA TRP A 474 -27.07 9.29 -2.19
C TRP A 474 -25.61 8.79 -2.06
N PRO A 475 -24.66 9.67 -1.69
CA PRO A 475 -23.23 9.33 -1.72
C PRO A 475 -22.83 8.22 -0.75
N LEU A 476 -23.41 8.21 0.45
CA LEU A 476 -23.09 7.23 1.51
C LEU A 476 -24.20 6.18 1.71
N GLY A 477 -25.04 6.01 0.69
CA GLY A 477 -26.19 5.10 0.70
C GLY A 477 -27.48 5.80 1.09
N ASP A 478 -28.60 5.13 0.81
CA ASP A 478 -29.94 5.69 1.04
C ASP A 478 -30.18 5.96 2.53
N PRO A 479 -30.95 7.02 2.85
CA PRO A 479 -31.30 7.39 4.23
C PRO A 479 -32.43 6.49 4.76
N TYR A 480 -32.21 5.19 4.77
CA TYR A 480 -33.22 4.22 5.21
C TYR A 480 -33.78 4.57 6.59
N ARG A 481 -35.10 4.46 6.75
CA ARG A 481 -35.84 4.64 8.00
C ARG A 481 -35.81 6.06 8.59
N LEU A 482 -35.16 7.06 7.94
CA LEU A 482 -35.02 8.41 8.55
C LEU A 482 -36.24 9.28 8.40
N ASP A 483 -37.15 8.98 7.42
CA ASP A 483 -38.35 9.76 7.12
C ASP A 483 -39.66 9.09 7.61
N GLY A 484 -39.54 7.97 8.34
CA GLY A 484 -40.68 7.20 8.80
C GLY A 484 -40.95 7.27 10.30
N ASP A 485 -41.93 6.51 10.77
CA ASP A 485 -42.27 6.38 12.20
C ASP A 485 -41.27 5.45 12.94
N ASP A 486 -40.57 4.59 12.22
CA ASP A 486 -39.55 3.64 12.76
C ASP A 486 -38.14 4.18 12.58
N VAL A 487 -37.88 5.36 13.14
CA VAL A 487 -36.55 5.97 13.11
C VAL A 487 -35.56 5.14 13.94
N PRO A 488 -34.38 4.77 13.39
CA PRO A 488 -33.43 3.97 14.13
C PRO A 488 -32.88 4.71 15.35
N THR A 489 -32.69 3.95 16.42
CA THR A 489 -32.08 4.45 17.66
C THR A 489 -30.57 4.71 17.47
N ALA A 490 -29.99 5.55 18.31
CA ALA A 490 -28.55 5.78 18.33
C ALA A 490 -27.77 4.47 18.57
N GLU A 491 -28.30 3.54 19.36
CA GLU A 491 -27.70 2.23 19.60
C GLU A 491 -27.70 1.37 18.33
N GLU A 492 -28.80 1.31 17.58
CA GLU A 492 -28.88 0.59 16.31
C GLU A 492 -27.85 1.13 15.31
N ILE A 493 -27.75 2.48 15.17
CA ILE A 493 -26.81 3.13 14.24
C ILE A 493 -25.36 2.91 14.67
N THR A 494 -25.07 2.93 15.97
CA THR A 494 -23.73 2.67 16.50
C THR A 494 -23.27 1.23 16.25
N ASN A 495 -24.20 0.27 16.23
CA ASN A 495 -23.88 -1.16 16.17
C ASN A 495 -24.09 -1.82 14.81
N SER A 496 -24.75 -1.13 13.85
CA SER A 496 -25.08 -1.72 12.55
C SER A 496 -24.92 -0.73 11.40
N THR A 497 -23.98 -1.01 10.51
CA THR A 497 -23.73 -0.25 9.28
C THR A 497 -24.95 -0.22 8.36
N ARG A 498 -25.78 -1.29 8.37
CA ARG A 498 -26.89 -1.50 7.41
C ARG A 498 -28.16 -0.71 7.72
N VAL A 499 -28.23 -0.04 8.87
CA VAL A 499 -29.48 0.59 9.36
C VAL A 499 -29.86 1.83 8.55
N THR A 500 -28.89 2.68 8.24
CA THR A 500 -29.05 3.89 7.41
C THR A 500 -27.69 4.28 6.84
N HIS A 501 -27.64 4.93 5.67
CA HIS A 501 -26.39 5.30 4.98
C HIS A 501 -25.34 4.18 5.00
N PRO A 502 -25.62 3.00 4.40
CA PRO A 502 -24.80 1.79 4.63
C PRO A 502 -23.39 1.82 4.06
N ASP A 503 -23.03 2.79 3.22
CA ASP A 503 -21.65 2.96 2.75
C ASP A 503 -20.73 3.65 3.80
N GLU A 504 -21.30 4.14 4.90
CA GLU A 504 -20.55 4.63 6.05
C GLU A 504 -20.63 3.62 7.21
N ASP A 505 -19.48 3.27 7.79
CA ASP A 505 -19.42 2.32 8.90
C ASP A 505 -20.19 2.80 10.13
N ALA A 506 -20.79 1.85 10.86
CA ALA A 506 -21.45 2.10 12.13
C ALA A 506 -20.48 2.67 13.18
N GLY A 507 -20.93 3.60 13.98
CA GLY A 507 -20.13 4.19 15.03
C GLY A 507 -20.84 5.33 15.78
N PRO A 508 -20.27 5.78 16.91
CA PRO A 508 -20.83 6.87 17.69
C PRO A 508 -20.95 8.18 16.93
N THR A 509 -19.96 8.52 16.09
CA THR A 509 -19.98 9.75 15.27
C THR A 509 -21.13 9.75 14.27
N LYS A 510 -21.33 8.63 13.55
CA LYS A 510 -22.47 8.46 12.63
C LYS A 510 -23.79 8.57 13.38
N ALA A 511 -23.92 7.88 14.53
CA ALA A 511 -25.15 7.93 15.35
C ALA A 511 -25.45 9.33 15.84
N TRP A 512 -24.44 10.07 16.27
CA TRP A 512 -24.59 11.46 16.70
C TRP A 512 -25.07 12.35 15.55
N LEU A 513 -24.41 12.31 14.39
CA LEU A 513 -24.76 13.12 13.22
C LEU A 513 -26.20 12.84 12.73
N VAL A 514 -26.59 11.57 12.67
CA VAL A 514 -27.95 11.19 12.29
C VAL A 514 -28.95 11.67 13.35
N GLY A 515 -28.59 11.61 14.63
CA GLY A 515 -29.42 12.10 15.74
C GLY A 515 -29.72 13.60 15.68
N VAL A 516 -28.74 14.39 15.24
CA VAL A 516 -28.88 15.86 15.14
C VAL A 516 -29.33 16.37 13.76
N ARG A 517 -29.70 15.49 12.82
CA ARG A 517 -30.08 15.82 11.43
C ARG A 517 -31.18 16.88 11.29
N ASN A 518 -32.05 17.02 12.28
CA ASN A 518 -33.15 17.98 12.32
C ASN A 518 -32.85 19.17 13.27
N SER A 519 -31.69 19.21 13.93
CA SER A 519 -31.30 20.32 14.78
C SER A 519 -31.00 21.55 13.92
N PRO A 520 -31.56 22.74 14.25
CA PRO A 520 -31.25 23.98 13.52
C PRO A 520 -29.73 24.29 13.46
N GLU A 521 -29.00 23.89 14.48
CA GLU A 521 -27.54 24.13 14.58
C GLU A 521 -26.75 23.19 13.65
N TRP A 522 -27.16 21.92 13.50
CA TRP A 522 -26.37 20.89 12.85
C TRP A 522 -26.96 20.34 11.55
N LYS A 523 -28.18 20.74 11.19
CA LYS A 523 -28.84 20.28 9.98
C LYS A 523 -27.99 20.52 8.72
N SER A 524 -27.41 21.71 8.59
CA SER A 524 -26.55 22.04 7.44
C SER A 524 -25.31 21.18 7.36
N HIS A 525 -24.76 20.78 8.53
CA HIS A 525 -23.62 19.89 8.60
C HIS A 525 -24.01 18.45 8.19
N TYR A 526 -25.15 17.95 8.70
CA TYR A 526 -25.69 16.66 8.29
C TYR A 526 -25.95 16.61 6.77
N ASP A 527 -26.64 17.64 6.22
CA ASP A 527 -26.91 17.73 4.78
C ASP A 527 -25.63 17.76 3.94
N TRP A 528 -24.59 18.41 4.42
CA TRP A 528 -23.30 18.46 3.77
C TRP A 528 -22.57 17.11 3.77
N VAL A 529 -22.65 16.33 4.84
CA VAL A 529 -22.04 14.99 4.95
C VAL A 529 -22.79 13.95 4.14
N TYR A 530 -24.13 13.89 4.28
CA TYR A 530 -24.96 12.82 3.74
C TYR A 530 -25.79 13.22 2.52
N GLY A 531 -25.96 14.51 2.27
CA GLY A 531 -26.77 15.05 1.17
C GLY A 531 -26.24 14.66 -0.21
N LYS A 532 -27.10 14.73 -1.22
CA LYS A 532 -26.71 14.52 -2.62
C LYS A 532 -25.70 15.58 -3.04
N ARG A 533 -24.70 15.17 -3.79
CA ARG A 533 -23.58 16.02 -4.22
C ARG A 533 -23.79 16.53 -5.65
N PRO A 534 -23.30 17.73 -5.98
CA PRO A 534 -23.31 18.21 -7.36
C PRO A 534 -22.40 17.34 -8.25
N LYS A 535 -22.55 17.49 -9.58
CA LYS A 535 -21.70 16.78 -10.55
C LYS A 535 -20.21 17.06 -10.34
N TYR A 536 -19.87 18.30 -10.03
CA TYR A 536 -18.49 18.72 -9.79
C TYR A 536 -18.31 19.26 -8.39
N GLU A 537 -17.25 18.80 -7.72
CA GLU A 537 -16.75 19.41 -6.49
C GLU A 537 -15.31 19.82 -6.73
N LEU A 538 -14.99 21.10 -6.50
CA LEU A 538 -13.64 21.66 -6.62
C LEU A 538 -13.26 22.37 -5.33
N TYR A 539 -12.10 22.02 -4.78
CA TYR A 539 -11.58 22.60 -3.53
C TYR A 539 -10.22 23.22 -3.76
N ASP A 540 -10.04 24.51 -3.36
CA ASP A 540 -8.73 25.18 -3.31
C ASP A 540 -8.08 24.94 -1.96
N ARG A 541 -7.21 23.94 -1.86
CA ARG A 541 -6.55 23.49 -0.62
C ARG A 541 -5.67 24.55 0.04
N ARG A 542 -5.25 25.57 -0.68
CA ARG A 542 -4.47 26.70 -0.13
C ARG A 542 -5.32 27.61 0.74
N LYS A 543 -6.64 27.68 0.44
CA LYS A 543 -7.62 28.53 1.16
C LYS A 543 -8.51 27.72 2.07
N ASP A 544 -8.76 26.46 1.71
CA ASP A 544 -9.62 25.52 2.39
C ASP A 544 -8.93 24.15 2.50
N PRO A 545 -7.98 24.00 3.42
CA PRO A 545 -7.25 22.73 3.62
C PRO A 545 -8.15 21.60 4.10
N HIS A 546 -9.37 21.89 4.55
CA HIS A 546 -10.35 20.91 5.02
C HIS A 546 -11.36 20.48 3.94
N GLU A 547 -11.27 21.03 2.70
CA GLU A 547 -12.11 20.63 1.58
C GLU A 547 -13.62 20.72 1.90
N THR A 548 -14.03 21.87 2.50
CA THR A 548 -15.40 22.10 2.96
C THR A 548 -16.17 23.07 2.07
N LYS A 549 -15.45 23.91 1.29
CA LYS A 549 -16.06 24.91 0.41
C LYS A 549 -15.89 24.53 -1.06
N ASN A 550 -16.94 23.97 -1.64
CA ASN A 550 -16.98 23.71 -3.08
C ASN A 550 -17.00 25.03 -3.89
N VAL A 551 -16.01 25.23 -4.76
CA VAL A 551 -15.85 26.38 -5.64
C VAL A 551 -16.01 26.00 -7.13
N ALA A 552 -16.58 24.83 -7.44
CA ALA A 552 -16.70 24.35 -8.82
C ALA A 552 -17.54 25.27 -9.74
N ASP A 553 -18.51 25.97 -9.18
CA ASP A 553 -19.40 26.90 -9.91
C ASP A 553 -18.98 28.37 -9.81
N ASP A 554 -17.88 28.67 -9.10
CA ASP A 554 -17.32 30.02 -9.05
C ASP A 554 -16.58 30.31 -10.35
N PRO A 555 -16.98 31.40 -11.11
CA PRO A 555 -16.34 31.77 -12.37
C PRO A 555 -14.82 31.98 -12.26
N ALA A 556 -14.33 32.39 -11.10
CA ALA A 556 -12.88 32.57 -10.85
C ALA A 556 -12.07 31.27 -10.94
N TYR A 557 -12.73 30.11 -10.85
CA TYR A 557 -12.11 28.78 -10.91
C TYR A 557 -12.47 28.01 -12.20
N ALA A 558 -13.16 28.60 -13.15
CA ALA A 558 -13.63 27.94 -14.37
C ALA A 558 -12.49 27.29 -15.16
N ASP A 559 -11.39 28.02 -15.39
CA ASP A 559 -10.22 27.50 -16.11
C ASP A 559 -9.51 26.39 -15.34
N VAL A 560 -9.38 26.51 -14.02
CA VAL A 560 -8.78 25.49 -13.15
C VAL A 560 -9.61 24.22 -13.21
N ARG A 561 -10.94 24.31 -13.09
CA ARG A 561 -11.84 23.18 -13.20
C ARG A 561 -11.70 22.48 -14.55
N ALA A 562 -11.75 23.25 -15.65
CA ALA A 562 -11.65 22.69 -17.00
C ALA A 562 -10.32 21.96 -17.23
N ALA A 563 -9.21 22.54 -16.80
CA ALA A 563 -7.88 21.93 -16.94
C ALA A 563 -7.75 20.62 -16.13
N LEU A 564 -8.24 20.60 -14.88
CA LEU A 564 -8.20 19.40 -14.04
C LEU A 564 -9.16 18.32 -14.55
N GLU A 565 -10.33 18.69 -15.06
CA GLU A 565 -11.27 17.76 -15.68
C GLU A 565 -10.66 17.11 -16.93
N GLU A 566 -10.06 17.90 -17.82
CA GLU A 566 -9.37 17.38 -19.01
C GLU A 566 -8.25 16.41 -18.64
N GLN A 567 -7.43 16.77 -17.65
CA GLN A 567 -6.34 15.91 -17.16
C GLN A 567 -6.87 14.60 -16.58
N LEU A 568 -7.91 14.67 -15.73
CA LEU A 568 -8.57 13.51 -15.16
C LEU A 568 -9.13 12.60 -16.25
N LEU A 569 -9.97 13.13 -17.14
CA LEU A 569 -10.62 12.33 -18.20
C LEU A 569 -9.60 11.73 -19.17
N THR A 570 -8.50 12.43 -19.45
CA THR A 570 -7.40 11.91 -20.27
C THR A 570 -6.77 10.69 -19.62
N GLU A 571 -6.48 10.75 -18.32
CA GLU A 571 -5.92 9.62 -17.58
C GLU A 571 -6.88 8.43 -17.48
N LEU A 572 -8.18 8.68 -17.23
CA LEU A 572 -9.20 7.63 -17.21
C LEU A 572 -9.31 6.91 -18.56
N LYS A 573 -9.33 7.66 -19.66
CA LYS A 573 -9.34 7.09 -21.03
C LYS A 573 -8.06 6.31 -21.32
N ARG A 574 -6.89 6.88 -20.99
CA ARG A 574 -5.59 6.23 -21.20
C ARG A 574 -5.48 4.88 -20.47
N THR A 575 -6.09 4.79 -19.29
CA THR A 575 -6.04 3.59 -18.45
C THR A 575 -7.25 2.66 -18.63
N GLY A 576 -8.15 2.96 -19.56
CA GLY A 576 -9.28 2.12 -19.90
C GLY A 576 -10.35 2.03 -18.81
N ASP A 577 -10.64 3.16 -18.15
CA ASP A 577 -11.73 3.21 -17.18
C ASP A 577 -13.09 2.97 -17.87
N PRO A 578 -13.87 1.94 -17.47
CA PRO A 578 -15.20 1.68 -18.04
C PRO A 578 -16.17 2.85 -17.96
N ARG A 579 -15.99 3.81 -17.04
CA ARG A 579 -16.81 5.03 -17.01
C ARG A 579 -16.62 5.93 -18.25
N MET A 580 -15.53 5.72 -18.99
CA MET A 580 -15.27 6.42 -20.26
C MET A 580 -15.86 5.68 -21.48
N ILE A 581 -16.56 4.56 -21.27
CA ILE A 581 -17.14 3.70 -22.32
C ILE A 581 -18.63 3.50 -21.98
N ASP A 582 -19.51 3.76 -22.92
CA ASP A 582 -20.96 3.51 -22.81
C ASP A 582 -21.59 3.99 -21.49
N ASP A 583 -21.21 5.20 -21.05
CA ASP A 583 -21.68 5.82 -19.79
C ASP A 583 -21.44 4.93 -18.55
N GLY A 584 -20.46 4.03 -18.64
CA GLY A 584 -20.07 3.14 -17.55
C GLY A 584 -21.03 1.98 -17.30
N VAL A 585 -21.75 1.53 -18.31
CA VAL A 585 -22.70 0.40 -18.22
C VAL A 585 -22.08 -0.84 -17.57
N TYR A 586 -20.78 -1.04 -17.74
CA TYR A 586 -20.02 -2.11 -17.09
C TYR A 586 -20.21 -2.15 -15.56
N PHE A 587 -20.17 -0.98 -14.89
CA PHE A 587 -20.36 -0.88 -13.45
C PHE A 587 -21.82 -0.77 -13.02
N GLU A 588 -22.73 -0.53 -13.95
CA GLU A 588 -24.18 -0.37 -13.67
C GLU A 588 -24.97 -1.68 -13.83
N THR A 589 -24.30 -2.76 -14.21
CA THR A 589 -24.94 -4.05 -14.49
C THR A 589 -24.34 -5.19 -13.65
N PRO A 590 -25.10 -6.28 -13.40
CA PRO A 590 -24.57 -7.47 -12.77
C PRO A 590 -23.33 -8.00 -13.50
N PRO A 591 -22.29 -8.51 -12.79
CA PRO A 591 -22.24 -8.73 -11.33
C PRO A 591 -21.71 -7.55 -10.51
N LEU A 592 -21.37 -6.41 -11.13
CA LEU A 592 -20.80 -5.25 -10.43
C LEU A 592 -21.86 -4.36 -9.78
N ALA A 593 -23.08 -4.35 -10.31
CA ALA A 593 -24.30 -3.85 -9.69
C ALA A 593 -25.31 -4.99 -9.54
N GLY A 594 -26.46 -4.72 -8.91
CA GLY A 594 -27.47 -5.74 -8.63
C GLY A 594 -27.22 -6.55 -7.35
N PRO A 595 -28.13 -7.47 -7.01
CA PRO A 595 -27.99 -8.32 -5.84
C PRO A 595 -26.74 -9.21 -5.94
N LEU A 596 -26.23 -9.64 -4.78
CA LEU A 596 -25.11 -10.58 -4.75
C LEU A 596 -25.49 -11.93 -5.36
N SER A 597 -24.59 -12.49 -6.17
CA SER A 597 -24.70 -13.89 -6.59
C SER A 597 -24.36 -14.83 -5.43
N ASP A 598 -24.81 -16.09 -5.50
CA ASP A 598 -24.55 -17.11 -4.47
C ASP A 598 -23.05 -17.31 -4.19
N GLU A 599 -22.20 -17.19 -5.21
CA GLU A 599 -20.75 -17.25 -5.07
C GLU A 599 -20.16 -16.09 -4.26
N ALA A 600 -20.81 -14.92 -4.30
CA ALA A 600 -20.37 -13.76 -3.54
C ALA A 600 -20.90 -13.72 -2.10
N THR A 601 -21.97 -14.48 -1.81
CA THR A 601 -22.58 -14.61 -0.48
C THR A 601 -21.88 -15.65 0.41
N PHE A 602 -20.96 -16.42 -0.14
CA PHE A 602 -20.22 -17.49 0.59
C PHE A 602 -19.59 -17.05 1.93
N TRP A 603 -19.37 -15.75 2.13
CA TRP A 603 -18.82 -15.18 3.36
C TRP A 603 -19.86 -14.75 4.39
N GLU A 604 -21.14 -14.76 4.06
CA GLU A 604 -22.20 -14.58 5.04
C GLU A 604 -22.36 -15.89 5.82
N LYS A 605 -21.58 -16.06 6.88
CA LYS A 605 -21.88 -17.08 7.89
C LYS A 605 -23.31 -16.80 8.36
N PRO A 606 -24.23 -17.76 8.24
CA PRO A 606 -25.55 -17.58 8.82
C PRO A 606 -25.36 -17.18 10.28
N ALA A 607 -26.10 -16.15 10.71
CA ALA A 607 -26.09 -15.74 12.10
C ALA A 607 -26.22 -17.00 12.94
N LYS A 608 -25.22 -17.30 13.77
CA LYS A 608 -25.31 -18.43 14.70
C LYS A 608 -26.56 -18.17 15.52
N ASN A 609 -27.62 -18.92 15.23
CA ASN A 609 -28.79 -18.95 16.08
C ASN A 609 -28.28 -19.19 17.49
N LYS A 610 -28.24 -18.14 18.31
CA LYS A 610 -28.08 -18.29 19.75
C LYS A 610 -29.29 -19.12 20.18
N LYS A 611 -29.10 -20.43 20.31
CA LYS A 611 -30.01 -21.24 21.05
C LYS A 611 -30.14 -20.61 22.44
N LYS A 612 -31.37 -20.20 22.76
CA LYS A 612 -31.77 -19.73 24.09
C LYS A 612 -31.39 -20.73 25.16
#